data_6a4b92735056e0d48fd1a2bf76089615
#
_entry.id   6a4b92735056e0d48fd1a2bf76089615
#
_cell.length_a   1.000
_cell.length_b   1.000
_cell.length_c   1.000
_cell.angle_alpha   90.00
_cell.angle_beta   90.00
_cell.angle_gamma   90.00
#
_symmetry.space_group_name_H-M   'P 1'
#
loop_
_entity.id
_entity.type
_entity.pdbx_description
1 polymer ?
#
loop_
_entity_poly.entity_id
_entity_poly.type
_entity_poly.pdbx_seq_one_letter_code
_entity_poly.pdbx_strand_id
1 'polypeptide(L)'
;MEAVKAEHHRYSEIAAPDPGAIEAALRREARDVYGWSNAPGDTYGEHEHGYTKVLYCTRGSIDFILADGRVSMRPGDRLVLPPRTRHSALVGPEGCACVEGKLPP
;
A
#
# COMPACT_ATOMS: atom_id res chain seq x y z
N MET A 1 2.47 26.59 -1.46
CA MET A 1 2.59 25.44 -0.54
C MET A 1 2.70 24.17 -1.34
N GLU A 2 3.69 23.36 -1.05
CA GLU A 2 3.88 22.11 -1.76
C GLU A 2 2.91 21.04 -1.26
N ALA A 3 2.40 20.22 -2.16
CA ALA A 3 1.60 19.07 -1.80
C ALA A 3 2.49 18.03 -1.11
N VAL A 4 1.93 17.35 -0.11
CA VAL A 4 2.62 16.23 0.53
C VAL A 4 2.66 15.07 -0.47
N LYS A 5 3.84 14.48 -0.64
CA LYS A 5 4.03 13.37 -1.58
C LYS A 5 3.76 12.03 -0.92
N ALA A 6 3.46 11.02 -1.75
CA ALA A 6 3.39 9.65 -1.31
C ALA A 6 4.75 9.23 -0.74
N GLU A 7 4.71 8.39 0.29
CA GLU A 7 5.92 7.87 0.93
C GLU A 7 5.97 6.35 0.78
N HIS A 8 7.06 5.86 0.18
CA HIS A 8 7.31 4.44 0.02
C HIS A 8 8.48 4.03 0.90
N HIS A 9 8.24 3.08 1.79
CA HIS A 9 9.26 2.52 2.66
C HIS A 9 9.46 1.05 2.33
N ARG A 10 10.62 0.72 1.78
CA ARG A 10 10.95 -0.66 1.42
C ARG A 10 11.29 -1.47 2.66
N TYR A 11 10.77 -2.69 2.70
CA TYR A 11 11.11 -3.63 3.77
C TYR A 11 12.60 -3.98 3.66
N SER A 12 13.34 -3.88 4.76
CA SER A 12 14.80 -4.05 4.75
C SER A 12 15.31 -5.08 5.76
N GLU A 13 14.42 -5.79 6.44
CA GLU A 13 14.82 -6.81 7.41
C GLU A 13 15.28 -8.09 6.71
N ILE A 14 16.18 -8.85 7.38
CA ILE A 14 16.68 -10.13 6.87
C ILE A 14 15.61 -11.20 6.93
N ALA A 15 14.85 -11.26 8.04
CA ALA A 15 13.77 -12.23 8.20
C ALA A 15 12.61 -11.90 7.26
N ALA A 16 11.92 -12.93 6.78
CA ALA A 16 10.74 -12.73 5.95
C ALA A 16 9.68 -11.92 6.71
N PRO A 17 8.93 -11.02 6.02
CA PRO A 17 7.89 -10.26 6.67
C PRO A 17 6.81 -11.16 7.24
N ASP A 18 6.32 -10.84 8.44
CA ASP A 18 5.24 -11.56 9.09
C ASP A 18 3.92 -10.80 8.89
N PRO A 19 3.00 -11.31 8.07
CA PRO A 19 1.73 -10.62 7.81
C PRO A 19 0.92 -10.31 9.06
N GLY A 20 0.88 -11.23 10.02
CA GLY A 20 0.15 -11.01 11.27
C GLY A 20 0.73 -9.90 12.12
N ALA A 21 2.06 -9.82 12.19
CA ALA A 21 2.75 -8.75 12.92
C ALA A 21 2.53 -7.39 12.23
N ILE A 22 2.55 -7.36 10.90
CA ILE A 22 2.29 -6.15 10.13
C ILE A 22 0.87 -5.65 10.40
N GLU A 23 -0.12 -6.53 10.33
CA GLU A 23 -1.51 -6.14 10.57
C GLU A 23 -1.70 -5.65 12.01
N ALA A 24 -1.12 -6.32 12.99
CA ALA A 24 -1.20 -5.91 14.38
C ALA A 24 -0.59 -4.52 14.60
N ALA A 25 0.55 -4.26 13.99
CA ALA A 25 1.19 -2.95 14.08
C ALA A 25 0.33 -1.87 13.40
N LEU A 26 -0.24 -2.19 12.25
CA LEU A 26 -1.08 -1.25 11.52
C LEU A 26 -2.34 -0.89 12.32
N ARG A 27 -2.95 -1.85 13.01
CA ARG A 27 -4.12 -1.61 13.83
C ARG A 27 -3.84 -0.68 15.01
N ARG A 28 -2.58 -0.55 15.44
CA ARG A 28 -2.21 0.38 16.49
C ARG A 28 -2.04 1.81 16.00
N GLU A 29 -1.78 2.02 14.69
CA GLU A 29 -1.55 3.36 14.15
C GLU A 29 -2.68 3.88 13.26
N ALA A 30 -3.54 3.01 12.77
CA ALA A 30 -4.57 3.37 11.80
C ALA A 30 -5.94 2.84 12.22
N ARG A 31 -6.98 3.39 11.64
CA ARG A 31 -8.36 2.94 11.83
C ARG A 31 -8.88 2.28 10.56
N ASP A 32 -10.02 1.58 10.68
CA ASP A 32 -10.69 0.91 9.56
C ASP A 32 -9.73 -0.02 8.80
N VAL A 33 -8.95 -0.78 9.57
CA VAL A 33 -7.93 -1.67 9.00
C VAL A 33 -8.59 -2.92 8.44
N TYR A 34 -8.25 -3.28 7.20
CA TYR A 34 -8.72 -4.51 6.57
C TYR A 34 -7.71 -5.03 5.56
N GLY A 35 -7.79 -6.34 5.29
CA GLY A 35 -6.97 -6.98 4.29
C GLY A 35 -7.72 -7.24 3.01
N TRP A 36 -6.99 -7.31 1.89
CA TRP A 36 -7.54 -7.65 0.59
C TRP A 36 -6.49 -8.38 -0.23
N SER A 37 -6.95 -9.09 -1.26
CA SER A 37 -6.07 -9.82 -2.16
C SER A 37 -6.64 -9.79 -3.57
N ASN A 38 -5.74 -9.97 -4.56
CA ASN A 38 -6.11 -9.94 -5.97
C ASN A 38 -5.34 -10.99 -6.74
N ALA A 39 -5.93 -11.39 -7.87
CA ALA A 39 -5.33 -12.34 -8.78
C ALA A 39 -4.22 -11.69 -9.62
N PRO A 40 -3.30 -12.50 -10.17
CA PRO A 40 -2.26 -11.97 -11.05
C PRO A 40 -2.84 -11.13 -12.19
N GLY A 41 -2.24 -9.98 -12.42
CA GLY A 41 -2.62 -9.09 -13.52
C GLY A 41 -3.88 -8.27 -13.31
N ASP A 42 -4.56 -8.40 -12.18
CA ASP A 42 -5.71 -7.54 -11.86
C ASP A 42 -5.29 -6.08 -11.85
N THR A 43 -6.22 -5.19 -12.22
CA THR A 43 -5.95 -3.76 -12.27
C THR A 43 -6.97 -2.99 -11.46
N TYR A 44 -6.53 -1.84 -10.95
CA TYR A 44 -7.40 -0.83 -10.37
C TYR A 44 -7.30 0.43 -11.22
N GLY A 45 -8.46 0.96 -11.63
CA GLY A 45 -8.52 2.20 -12.39
C GLY A 45 -8.08 3.39 -11.56
N GLU A 46 -7.78 4.49 -12.25
CA GLU A 46 -7.32 5.70 -11.58
C GLU A 46 -8.39 6.25 -10.62
N HIS A 47 -8.01 6.53 -9.40
CA HIS A 47 -8.89 7.04 -8.36
C HIS A 47 -8.07 7.77 -7.28
N GLU A 48 -8.77 8.39 -6.34
CA GLU A 48 -8.16 9.06 -5.20
C GLU A 48 -9.07 8.91 -3.98
N HIS A 49 -8.51 9.17 -2.81
CA HIS A 49 -9.25 9.09 -1.55
C HIS A 49 -9.17 10.43 -0.81
N GLY A 50 -10.21 10.74 -0.02
CA GLY A 50 -10.24 11.97 0.77
C GLY A 50 -9.54 11.86 2.12
N TYR A 51 -8.86 10.76 2.39
CA TYR A 51 -8.14 10.51 3.64
C TYR A 51 -6.71 10.05 3.32
N THR A 52 -5.85 10.05 4.34
CA THR A 52 -4.50 9.49 4.22
C THR A 52 -4.59 7.98 4.34
N LYS A 53 -4.23 7.27 3.28
CA LYS A 53 -4.20 5.82 3.26
C LYS A 53 -2.80 5.33 3.57
N VAL A 54 -2.70 4.32 4.44
CA VAL A 54 -1.46 3.58 4.65
C VAL A 54 -1.73 2.12 4.28
N LEU A 55 -0.83 1.51 3.53
CA LEU A 55 -0.96 0.11 3.18
C LEU A 55 0.39 -0.59 3.19
N TYR A 56 0.33 -1.89 3.44
CA TYR A 56 1.47 -2.80 3.34
C TYR A 56 1.13 -3.91 2.36
N CYS A 57 2.10 -4.28 1.53
CA CYS A 57 2.02 -5.53 0.78
C CYS A 57 2.48 -6.64 1.73
N THR A 58 1.72 -7.72 1.83
CA THR A 58 2.10 -8.84 2.71
C THR A 58 2.48 -10.10 1.92
N ARG A 59 2.06 -10.17 0.65
CA ARG A 59 2.37 -11.31 -0.22
C ARG A 59 2.31 -10.86 -1.68
N GLY A 60 3.16 -11.47 -2.52
CA GLY A 60 3.18 -11.17 -3.96
C GLY A 60 3.70 -9.77 -4.24
N SER A 61 3.12 -9.11 -5.22
CA SER A 61 3.53 -7.76 -5.59
C SER A 61 2.41 -6.97 -6.25
N ILE A 62 2.52 -5.65 -6.17
CA ILE A 62 1.59 -4.74 -6.81
C ILE A 62 2.32 -3.43 -7.10
N ASP A 63 2.09 -2.89 -8.30
CA ASP A 63 2.63 -1.60 -8.70
C ASP A 63 1.55 -0.54 -8.56
N PHE A 64 1.86 0.56 -7.87
CA PHE A 64 1.01 1.74 -7.83
C PHE A 64 1.58 2.77 -8.79
N ILE A 65 0.72 3.28 -9.66
CA ILE A 65 1.11 4.26 -10.67
C ILE A 65 0.61 5.62 -10.23
N LEU A 66 1.56 6.51 -9.96
CA LEU A 66 1.32 7.87 -9.47
C LEU A 66 1.68 8.87 -10.55
N ALA A 67 1.31 10.14 -10.36
CA ALA A 67 1.61 11.19 -11.34
C ALA A 67 3.11 11.32 -11.61
N ASP A 68 3.94 11.09 -10.59
CA ASP A 68 5.40 11.28 -10.68
C ASP A 68 6.17 9.97 -10.82
N GLY A 69 5.49 8.85 -11.02
CA GLY A 69 6.19 7.58 -11.24
C GLY A 69 5.46 6.37 -10.71
N ARG A 70 6.17 5.25 -10.71
CA ARG A 70 5.64 3.95 -10.32
C ARG A 70 6.31 3.49 -9.03
N VAL A 71 5.50 2.98 -8.11
CA VAL A 71 5.97 2.37 -6.87
C VAL A 71 5.68 0.88 -6.94
N SER A 72 6.73 0.05 -6.94
CA SER A 72 6.58 -1.40 -6.95
C SER A 72 6.66 -1.92 -5.52
N MET A 73 5.54 -2.43 -5.03
CA MET A 73 5.43 -2.94 -3.66
C MET A 73 5.73 -4.41 -3.62
N ARG A 74 6.55 -4.83 -2.66
CA ARG A 74 6.90 -6.22 -2.37
C ARG A 74 6.53 -6.52 -0.92
N PRO A 75 6.53 -7.80 -0.51
CA PRO A 75 6.17 -8.13 0.87
C PRO A 75 6.96 -7.33 1.90
N GLY A 76 6.23 -6.75 2.84
CA GLY A 76 6.78 -5.90 3.89
C GLY A 76 6.86 -4.41 3.55
N ASP A 77 6.76 -4.05 2.29
CA ASP A 77 6.82 -2.65 1.86
C ASP A 77 5.59 -1.88 2.35
N ARG A 78 5.81 -0.63 2.72
CA ARG A 78 4.79 0.30 3.21
C ARG A 78 4.63 1.45 2.24
N LEU A 79 3.39 1.86 1.99
CA LEU A 79 3.08 3.03 1.15
C LEU A 79 2.08 3.91 1.88
N VAL A 80 2.38 5.20 1.95
CA VAL A 80 1.46 6.21 2.49
C VAL A 80 1.02 7.11 1.36
N LEU A 81 -0.28 7.21 1.15
CA LEU A 81 -0.88 8.06 0.12
C LEU A 81 -1.63 9.20 0.82
N PRO A 82 -1.14 10.43 0.71
CA PRO A 82 -1.85 11.60 1.24
C PRO A 82 -3.23 11.77 0.58
N PRO A 83 -4.14 12.55 1.18
CA PRO A 83 -5.45 12.80 0.57
C PRO A 83 -5.33 13.32 -0.86
N ARG A 84 -6.24 12.89 -1.71
CA ARG A 84 -6.34 13.31 -3.12
C ARG A 84 -5.10 13.00 -3.97
N THR A 85 -4.38 11.97 -3.60
CA THR A 85 -3.28 11.46 -4.42
C THR A 85 -3.87 10.50 -5.44
N ARG A 86 -3.91 10.91 -6.71
CA ARG A 86 -4.46 10.06 -7.78
C ARG A 86 -3.50 8.92 -8.05
N HIS A 87 -4.06 7.73 -8.18
CA HIS A 87 -3.27 6.53 -8.43
C HIS A 87 -4.10 5.46 -9.11
N SER A 88 -3.40 4.58 -9.81
CA SER A 88 -3.95 3.33 -10.33
C SER A 88 -3.02 2.22 -9.88
N ALA A 89 -3.38 0.97 -10.15
CA ALA A 89 -2.56 -0.15 -9.71
C ALA A 89 -2.62 -1.31 -10.67
N LEU A 90 -1.53 -2.07 -10.72
CA LEU A 90 -1.40 -3.29 -11.50
C LEU A 90 -0.82 -4.37 -10.59
N VAL A 91 -1.57 -5.44 -10.39
CA VAL A 91 -1.15 -6.57 -9.57
C VAL A 91 -0.11 -7.39 -10.32
N GLY A 92 0.91 -7.83 -9.61
CA GLY A 92 2.04 -8.56 -10.19
C GLY A 92 1.70 -9.99 -10.62
N PRO A 93 2.69 -10.70 -11.19
CA PRO A 93 2.45 -12.01 -11.81
C PRO A 93 2.09 -13.13 -10.84
N GLU A 94 2.27 -12.93 -9.56
CA GLU A 94 1.91 -13.92 -8.54
C GLU A 94 0.71 -13.49 -7.71
N GLY A 95 0.00 -12.44 -8.12
CA GLY A 95 -1.05 -11.86 -7.33
C GLY A 95 -0.50 -11.01 -6.20
N CYS A 96 -1.37 -10.58 -5.30
CA CYS A 96 -0.93 -9.86 -4.11
C CYS A 96 -1.92 -10.04 -2.96
N ALA A 97 -1.40 -9.85 -1.76
CA ALA A 97 -2.23 -9.61 -0.57
C ALA A 97 -1.69 -8.35 0.11
N CYS A 98 -2.60 -7.51 0.56
CA CYS A 98 -2.26 -6.26 1.22
C CYS A 98 -3.15 -6.06 2.43
N VAL A 99 -2.72 -5.20 3.33
CA VAL A 99 -3.52 -4.72 4.45
C VAL A 99 -3.43 -3.21 4.47
N GLU A 100 -4.55 -2.54 4.71
CA GLU A 100 -4.58 -1.09 4.68
C GLU A 100 -5.42 -0.50 5.80
N GLY A 101 -5.21 0.78 6.07
CA GLY A 101 -5.99 1.54 7.02
C GLY A 101 -5.94 3.03 6.70
N LYS A 102 -6.61 3.80 7.56
CA LYS A 102 -6.65 5.27 7.45
C LYS A 102 -5.85 5.86 8.59
N LEU A 103 -4.88 6.70 8.24
CA LEU A 103 -4.13 7.43 9.26
C LEU A 103 -4.92 8.64 9.74
N PRO A 104 -4.67 9.11 10.98
CA PRO A 104 -5.26 10.35 11.46
C PRO A 104 -4.90 11.52 10.54
N PRO A 105 -5.81 12.50 10.41
CA PRO A 105 -5.53 13.69 9.58
C PRO A 105 -4.41 14.54 10.16
#